data_486649df833b470db7ee3ae7da861332
#
_entry.id   486649df833b470db7ee3ae7da861332
#
_cell.length_a   1.000
_cell.length_b   1.000
_cell.length_c   1.000
_cell.angle_alpha   90.00
_cell.angle_beta   90.00
_cell.angle_gamma   90.00
#
_symmetry.space_group_name_H-M   'P 1'
#
loop_
_entity.id
_entity.type
_entity.pdbx_description
1 polymer ?
#
loop_
_entity_poly.entity_id
_entity_poly.type
_entity_poly.pdbx_seq_one_letter_code
_entity_poly.pdbx_strand_id
1 'polypeptide(L)'
;MNIVVLMAGGSDEFYKNGSQYPKPLIEINGVSMVELVINNIKDLNTKNNNLIFVIRKDDDRHYLGDSIKLLLPHANIVTVESNVSGAAVTSLLAIEYIDEKIPILLLNGDQIININMNNVIKKFNSSDSDAGVLIFPSVHPRWSYVRLDDSNYVIESAEKKPISNYATAGVYYYKKVSDYIKCTKKMILKGADTDGNYYICPVFNEMILKQKKISTYTIK
;
A
#
# COMPACT_ATOMS: atom_id res chain seq x y z
N MET A 1 -9.06 -4.54 11.91
CA MET A 1 -7.78 -4.39 11.20
C MET A 1 -7.61 -2.93 10.79
N ASN A 2 -6.38 -2.40 10.80
CA ASN A 2 -6.10 -1.11 10.15
C ASN A 2 -5.98 -1.33 8.63
N ILE A 3 -6.63 -0.48 7.84
CA ILE A 3 -6.55 -0.49 6.37
C ILE A 3 -6.11 0.90 5.96
N VAL A 4 -4.88 1.01 5.46
CA VAL A 4 -4.27 2.28 5.07
C VAL A 4 -4.13 2.33 3.55
N VAL A 5 -4.84 3.25 2.93
CA VAL A 5 -4.78 3.51 1.49
C VAL A 5 -3.89 4.71 1.24
N LEU A 6 -2.79 4.49 0.52
CA LEU A 6 -1.76 5.49 0.26
C LEU A 6 -2.01 6.17 -1.08
N MET A 7 -2.63 7.35 -1.05
CA MET A 7 -3.00 8.16 -2.23
C MET A 7 -2.17 9.43 -2.37
N ALA A 8 -1.06 9.56 -1.63
CA ALA A 8 -0.22 10.75 -1.68
C ALA A 8 0.85 10.74 -2.79
N GLY A 9 0.70 9.89 -3.81
CA GLY A 9 1.53 9.90 -5.01
C GLY A 9 1.32 11.17 -5.85
N GLY A 10 2.40 11.64 -6.55
CA GLY A 10 2.32 12.86 -7.36
C GLY A 10 1.33 12.77 -8.53
N SER A 11 0.72 13.90 -8.87
CA SER A 11 -0.21 14.07 -9.99
C SER A 11 0.40 14.87 -11.15
N ASP A 12 1.70 15.20 -11.09
CA ASP A 12 2.37 16.11 -12.01
C ASP A 12 2.28 15.69 -13.48
N GLU A 13 2.39 14.39 -13.76
CA GLU A 13 2.26 13.86 -15.13
C GLU A 13 0.86 14.08 -15.70
N PHE A 14 -0.17 13.96 -14.86
CA PHE A 14 -1.54 14.17 -15.27
C PHE A 14 -1.82 15.63 -15.57
N TYR A 15 -1.33 16.54 -14.74
CA TYR A 15 -1.43 17.99 -15.00
C TYR A 15 -0.69 18.41 -16.25
N LYS A 16 0.53 17.88 -16.49
CA LYS A 16 1.30 18.12 -17.73
C LYS A 16 0.56 17.62 -18.99
N ASN A 17 -0.26 16.59 -18.85
CA ASN A 17 -1.09 16.04 -19.93
C ASN A 17 -2.49 16.67 -20.01
N GLY A 18 -2.71 17.82 -19.35
CA GLY A 18 -3.93 18.62 -19.46
C GLY A 18 -5.06 18.27 -18.51
N SER A 19 -4.85 17.39 -17.54
CA SER A 19 -5.85 17.14 -16.50
C SER A 19 -6.02 18.35 -15.60
N GLN A 20 -7.27 18.69 -15.28
CA GLN A 20 -7.61 19.74 -14.30
C GLN A 20 -7.69 19.18 -12.87
N TYR A 21 -7.73 17.86 -12.72
CA TYR A 21 -7.90 17.17 -11.45
C TYR A 21 -6.67 16.33 -11.11
N PRO A 22 -6.40 16.11 -9.81
CA PRO A 22 -5.34 15.23 -9.37
C PRO A 22 -5.66 13.77 -9.72
N LYS A 23 -4.62 12.93 -9.81
CA LYS A 23 -4.70 11.53 -10.20
C LYS A 23 -5.87 10.74 -9.54
N PRO A 24 -6.14 10.88 -8.22
CA PRO A 24 -7.25 10.13 -7.59
C PRO A 24 -8.64 10.51 -8.11
N LEU A 25 -8.81 11.72 -8.66
CA LEU A 25 -10.09 12.21 -9.18
C LEU A 25 -10.24 12.07 -10.71
N ILE A 26 -9.26 11.47 -11.39
CA ILE A 26 -9.36 11.18 -12.81
C ILE A 26 -10.38 10.07 -13.03
N GLU A 27 -11.27 10.29 -13.99
CA GLU A 27 -12.30 9.30 -14.35
C GLU A 27 -11.77 8.26 -15.35
N ILE A 28 -12.09 7.02 -15.07
CA ILE A 28 -11.86 5.87 -15.94
C ILE A 28 -13.25 5.28 -16.24
N ASN A 29 -13.70 5.43 -17.49
CA ASN A 29 -15.05 5.02 -17.91
C ASN A 29 -16.18 5.63 -17.05
N GLY A 30 -16.04 6.91 -16.68
CA GLY A 30 -17.03 7.64 -15.89
C GLY A 30 -17.03 7.34 -14.39
N VAL A 31 -16.02 6.62 -13.88
CA VAL A 31 -15.84 6.34 -12.45
C VAL A 31 -14.48 6.87 -12.02
N SER A 32 -14.43 7.63 -10.93
CA SER A 32 -13.16 8.19 -10.45
C SER A 32 -12.20 7.11 -9.95
N MET A 33 -10.89 7.36 -10.07
CA MET A 33 -9.86 6.43 -9.59
C MET A 33 -10.06 6.10 -8.10
N VAL A 34 -10.42 7.08 -7.29
CA VAL A 34 -10.66 6.86 -5.86
C VAL A 34 -11.81 5.90 -5.60
N GLU A 35 -12.92 5.98 -6.36
CA GLU A 35 -14.03 5.02 -6.28
C GLU A 35 -13.59 3.62 -6.66
N LEU A 36 -12.80 3.48 -7.73
CA LEU A 36 -12.26 2.18 -8.17
C LEU A 36 -11.34 1.57 -7.12
N VAL A 37 -10.50 2.38 -6.47
CA VAL A 37 -9.64 1.92 -5.36
C VAL A 37 -10.45 1.55 -4.12
N ILE A 38 -11.47 2.31 -3.77
CA ILE A 38 -12.41 1.97 -2.69
C ILE A 38 -13.08 0.62 -2.95
N ASN A 39 -13.41 0.31 -4.20
CA ASN A 39 -13.96 -0.99 -4.57
C ASN A 39 -13.01 -2.17 -4.28
N ASN A 40 -11.69 -1.98 -4.27
CA ASN A 40 -10.73 -3.03 -3.86
C ASN A 40 -10.94 -3.48 -2.40
N ILE A 41 -11.46 -2.58 -1.55
CA ILE A 41 -11.62 -2.81 -0.11
C ILE A 41 -13.09 -2.85 0.33
N LYS A 42 -14.03 -2.85 -0.62
CA LYS A 42 -15.48 -2.86 -0.30
C LYS A 42 -15.88 -4.01 0.64
N ASP A 43 -15.28 -5.18 0.43
CA ASP A 43 -15.53 -6.37 1.24
C ASP A 43 -14.96 -6.25 2.67
N LEU A 44 -14.02 -5.32 2.87
CA LEU A 44 -13.40 -5.01 4.16
C LEU A 44 -14.02 -3.79 4.85
N ASN A 45 -14.99 -3.12 4.21
CA ASN A 45 -15.68 -1.97 4.78
C ASN A 45 -16.67 -2.39 5.86
N THR A 46 -16.15 -2.74 7.03
CA THR A 46 -16.94 -3.14 8.20
C THR A 46 -16.66 -2.19 9.35
N LYS A 47 -17.61 -2.04 10.29
CA LYS A 47 -17.44 -1.21 11.50
C LYS A 47 -16.26 -1.61 12.38
N ASN A 48 -15.73 -2.83 12.19
CA ASN A 48 -14.60 -3.35 12.95
C ASN A 48 -13.24 -3.05 12.32
N ASN A 49 -13.20 -2.44 11.13
CA ASN A 49 -11.98 -2.06 10.46
C ASN A 49 -11.77 -0.55 10.53
N ASN A 50 -10.54 -0.16 10.80
CA ASN A 50 -10.11 1.22 10.86
C ASN A 50 -9.61 1.62 9.46
N LEU A 51 -10.42 2.39 8.72
CA LEU A 51 -10.09 2.85 7.37
C LEU A 51 -9.36 4.18 7.45
N ILE A 52 -8.18 4.26 6.84
CA ILE A 52 -7.32 5.44 6.84
C ILE A 52 -6.89 5.72 5.41
N PHE A 53 -7.18 6.91 4.91
CA PHE A 53 -6.72 7.38 3.60
C PHE A 53 -5.67 8.46 3.81
N VAL A 54 -4.48 8.25 3.25
CA VAL A 54 -3.41 9.24 3.28
C VAL A 54 -3.36 9.91 1.91
N ILE A 55 -3.67 11.20 1.87
CA ILE A 55 -3.80 12.01 0.67
C ILE A 55 -2.86 13.22 0.71
N ARG A 56 -2.53 13.80 -0.43
CA ARG A 56 -1.78 15.06 -0.48
C ARG A 56 -2.69 16.22 -0.10
N LYS A 57 -2.15 17.17 0.64
CA LYS A 57 -2.84 18.42 0.99
C LYS A 57 -3.26 19.21 -0.26
N ASP A 58 -2.45 19.19 -1.32
CA ASP A 58 -2.80 19.84 -2.58
C ASP A 58 -3.97 19.16 -3.30
N ASP A 59 -4.04 17.82 -3.25
CA ASP A 59 -5.15 17.07 -3.85
C ASP A 59 -6.44 17.27 -3.05
N ASP A 60 -6.36 17.51 -1.73
CA ASP A 60 -7.50 17.80 -0.86
C ASP A 60 -8.16 19.16 -1.17
N ARG A 61 -7.43 20.10 -1.73
CA ARG A 61 -7.99 21.35 -2.25
C ARG A 61 -8.98 21.14 -3.39
N HIS A 62 -8.96 19.97 -4.03
CA HIS A 62 -9.94 19.51 -5.02
C HIS A 62 -11.03 18.63 -4.41
N TYR A 63 -11.28 18.74 -3.09
CA TYR A 63 -12.31 17.99 -2.35
C TYR A 63 -12.14 16.47 -2.35
N LEU A 64 -10.91 15.96 -2.46
CA LEU A 64 -10.63 14.53 -2.45
C LEU A 64 -11.05 13.88 -1.12
N GLY A 65 -10.73 14.51 0.00
CA GLY A 65 -11.14 14.03 1.33
C GLY A 65 -12.65 14.00 1.50
N ASP A 66 -13.36 15.02 1.01
CA ASP A 66 -14.82 15.07 1.04
C ASP A 66 -15.43 13.96 0.17
N SER A 67 -14.88 13.73 -1.02
CA SER A 67 -15.30 12.64 -1.92
C SER A 67 -15.15 11.28 -1.25
N ILE A 68 -14.03 11.02 -0.57
CA ILE A 68 -13.81 9.80 0.20
C ILE A 68 -14.84 9.69 1.34
N LYS A 69 -15.10 10.77 2.07
CA LYS A 69 -16.07 10.79 3.18
C LYS A 69 -17.51 10.53 2.73
N LEU A 70 -17.89 10.98 1.53
CA LEU A 70 -19.21 10.67 0.95
C LEU A 70 -19.36 9.18 0.68
N LEU A 71 -18.31 8.50 0.21
CA LEU A 71 -18.31 7.07 -0.07
C LEU A 71 -18.12 6.21 1.20
N LEU A 72 -17.30 6.71 2.13
CA LEU A 72 -16.89 6.03 3.35
C LEU A 72 -16.94 7.00 4.54
N PRO A 73 -18.13 7.28 5.13
CA PRO A 73 -18.30 8.29 6.18
C PRO A 73 -17.41 8.11 7.42
N HIS A 74 -17.02 6.87 7.71
CA HIS A 74 -16.19 6.52 8.87
C HIS A 74 -14.69 6.48 8.58
N ALA A 75 -14.24 6.76 7.34
CA ALA A 75 -12.82 6.76 7.02
C ALA A 75 -12.10 7.93 7.68
N ASN A 76 -10.89 7.71 8.19
CA ASN A 76 -9.99 8.77 8.62
C ASN A 76 -9.21 9.31 7.43
N ILE A 77 -9.16 10.64 7.30
CA ILE A 77 -8.38 11.31 6.26
C ILE A 77 -7.15 11.92 6.91
N VAL A 78 -5.99 11.55 6.40
CA VAL A 78 -4.69 12.09 6.82
C VAL A 78 -4.10 12.85 5.64
N THR A 79 -3.93 14.16 5.80
CA THR A 79 -3.31 15.00 4.76
C THR A 79 -1.81 15.12 5.02
N VAL A 80 -1.02 14.96 3.95
CA VAL A 80 0.45 15.09 4.01
C VAL A 80 0.93 16.11 2.99
N GLU A 81 2.09 16.71 3.26
CA GLU A 81 2.72 17.65 2.32
C GLU A 81 3.22 16.94 1.05
N SER A 82 3.39 17.70 -0.04
CA SER A 82 3.70 17.15 -1.37
C SER A 82 5.11 16.59 -1.52
N ASN A 83 6.01 16.90 -0.59
CA ASN A 83 7.44 16.55 -0.65
C ASN A 83 7.82 15.32 0.20
N VAL A 84 6.86 14.47 0.53
CA VAL A 84 7.12 13.25 1.31
C VAL A 84 7.88 12.23 0.46
N SER A 85 8.99 11.71 1.00
CA SER A 85 9.90 10.79 0.30
C SER A 85 9.37 9.34 0.24
N GLY A 86 8.26 9.12 -0.46
CA GLY A 86 7.76 7.79 -0.80
C GLY A 86 6.72 7.20 0.16
N ALA A 87 6.09 6.11 -0.28
CA ALA A 87 4.93 5.49 0.35
C ALA A 87 5.20 4.98 1.79
N ALA A 88 6.41 4.50 2.06
CA ALA A 88 6.78 4.03 3.40
C ALA A 88 6.82 5.18 4.42
N VAL A 89 7.37 6.34 4.05
CA VAL A 89 7.35 7.54 4.90
C VAL A 89 5.93 8.05 5.06
N THR A 90 5.19 8.14 3.96
CA THR A 90 3.76 8.54 3.96
C THR A 90 2.93 7.71 4.94
N SER A 91 3.13 6.40 4.98
CA SER A 91 2.40 5.51 5.88
C SER A 91 2.72 5.76 7.37
N LEU A 92 3.96 6.15 7.69
CA LEU A 92 4.35 6.48 9.07
C LEU A 92 3.73 7.81 9.55
N LEU A 93 3.38 8.72 8.65
CA LEU A 93 2.69 9.97 9.01
C LEU A 93 1.24 9.74 9.45
N ALA A 94 0.68 8.56 9.14
CA ALA A 94 -0.65 8.15 9.59
C ALA A 94 -0.66 7.41 10.94
N ILE A 95 0.48 7.32 11.63
CA ILE A 95 0.66 6.45 12.82
C ILE A 95 -0.32 6.78 13.96
N GLU A 96 -0.70 8.03 14.13
CA GLU A 96 -1.64 8.46 15.17
C GLU A 96 -3.05 7.88 14.99
N TYR A 97 -3.39 7.49 13.77
CA TYR A 97 -4.68 6.87 13.43
C TYR A 97 -4.63 5.34 13.44
N ILE A 98 -3.45 4.75 13.64
CA ILE A 98 -3.24 3.30 13.59
C ILE A 98 -3.36 2.71 15.00
N ASP A 99 -4.25 1.74 15.18
CA ASP A 99 -4.30 0.92 16.38
C ASP A 99 -3.20 -0.15 16.32
N GLU A 100 -2.18 -0.03 17.17
CA GLU A 100 -1.03 -0.95 17.18
C GLU A 100 -1.37 -2.38 17.65
N LYS A 101 -2.56 -2.59 18.23
CA LYS A 101 -2.99 -3.90 18.76
C LYS A 101 -3.57 -4.82 17.68
N ILE A 102 -3.94 -4.28 16.54
CA ILE A 102 -4.56 -5.03 15.44
C ILE A 102 -3.69 -5.01 14.19
N PRO A 103 -3.81 -6.00 13.28
CA PRO A 103 -3.01 -6.05 12.05
C PRO A 103 -3.20 -4.82 11.15
N ILE A 104 -2.24 -4.59 10.26
CA ILE A 104 -2.31 -3.52 9.27
C ILE A 104 -2.23 -4.08 7.84
N LEU A 105 -3.09 -3.55 6.97
CA LEU A 105 -3.09 -3.73 5.52
C LEU A 105 -2.77 -2.37 4.89
N LEU A 106 -1.69 -2.32 4.11
CA LEU A 106 -1.31 -1.16 3.32
C LEU A 106 -1.67 -1.40 1.86
N LEU A 107 -2.31 -0.43 1.22
CA LEU A 107 -2.68 -0.50 -0.19
C LEU A 107 -2.17 0.74 -0.93
N ASN A 108 -1.65 0.52 -2.14
CA ASN A 108 -1.42 1.62 -3.06
C ASN A 108 -2.76 2.21 -3.52
N GLY A 109 -2.85 3.53 -3.54
CA GLY A 109 -4.06 4.27 -3.90
C GLY A 109 -4.25 4.49 -5.41
N ASP A 110 -3.56 3.73 -6.25
CA ASP A 110 -3.57 3.88 -7.71
C ASP A 110 -3.63 2.55 -8.47
N GLN A 111 -4.06 1.49 -7.79
CA GLN A 111 -4.18 0.15 -8.38
C GLN A 111 -5.61 -0.36 -8.26
N ILE A 112 -6.10 -0.94 -9.35
CA ILE A 112 -7.42 -1.57 -9.42
C ILE A 112 -7.19 -3.08 -9.43
N ILE A 113 -7.76 -3.77 -8.44
CA ILE A 113 -7.54 -5.21 -8.22
C ILE A 113 -8.91 -5.89 -8.13
N ASN A 114 -9.17 -6.81 -9.06
CA ASN A 114 -10.45 -7.52 -9.11
C ASN A 114 -10.36 -8.87 -8.37
N ILE A 115 -10.32 -8.80 -7.04
CA ILE A 115 -10.31 -10.01 -6.17
C ILE A 115 -11.13 -9.75 -4.90
N ASN A 116 -11.58 -10.83 -4.27
CA ASN A 116 -12.18 -10.74 -2.95
C ASN A 116 -11.07 -10.60 -1.88
N MET A 117 -10.94 -9.40 -1.31
CA MET A 117 -9.89 -9.09 -0.34
C MET A 117 -10.03 -9.89 0.97
N ASN A 118 -11.24 -10.31 1.36
CA ASN A 118 -11.42 -11.20 2.50
C ASN A 118 -10.69 -12.54 2.34
N ASN A 119 -10.64 -13.09 1.11
CA ASN A 119 -9.92 -14.34 0.85
C ASN A 119 -8.41 -14.15 1.03
N VAL A 120 -7.87 -13.02 0.60
CA VAL A 120 -6.46 -12.64 0.80
C VAL A 120 -6.14 -12.57 2.28
N ILE A 121 -6.94 -11.84 3.05
CA ILE A 121 -6.74 -11.67 4.49
C ILE A 121 -6.89 -13.01 5.24
N LYS A 122 -7.87 -13.84 4.88
CA LYS A 122 -8.01 -15.19 5.46
C LYS A 122 -6.75 -16.02 5.23
N LYS A 123 -6.19 -15.99 4.01
CA LYS A 123 -4.95 -16.70 3.69
C LYS A 123 -3.78 -16.22 4.54
N PHE A 124 -3.59 -14.90 4.67
CA PHE A 124 -2.50 -14.34 5.47
C PHE A 124 -2.67 -14.63 6.97
N ASN A 125 -3.90 -14.57 7.50
CA ASN A 125 -4.18 -14.88 8.90
C ASN A 125 -3.99 -16.38 9.23
N SER A 126 -4.31 -17.28 8.30
CA SER A 126 -4.18 -18.73 8.50
C SER A 126 -2.76 -19.24 8.26
N SER A 127 -1.88 -18.43 7.65
CA SER A 127 -0.48 -18.83 7.42
C SER A 127 0.37 -18.62 8.67
N ASP A 128 1.40 -19.48 8.81
CA ASP A 128 2.48 -19.30 9.80
C ASP A 128 3.44 -18.20 9.30
N SER A 129 2.93 -16.96 9.15
CA SER A 129 3.71 -15.82 8.67
C SER A 129 3.47 -14.57 9.50
N ASP A 130 4.47 -13.69 9.50
CA ASP A 130 4.43 -12.38 10.17
C ASP A 130 3.88 -11.27 9.25
N ALA A 131 3.98 -11.50 7.94
CA ALA A 131 3.49 -10.58 6.91
C ALA A 131 3.03 -11.32 5.66
N GLY A 132 2.37 -10.60 4.75
CA GLY A 132 1.92 -11.12 3.48
C GLY A 132 1.94 -10.07 2.36
N VAL A 133 2.07 -10.52 1.13
CA VAL A 133 2.07 -9.65 -0.05
C VAL A 133 1.28 -10.28 -1.20
N LEU A 134 0.53 -9.43 -1.88
CA LEU A 134 -0.16 -9.80 -3.11
C LEU A 134 0.82 -9.72 -4.28
N ILE A 135 0.92 -10.80 -5.06
CA ILE A 135 1.85 -10.89 -6.19
C ILE A 135 1.15 -11.31 -7.48
N PHE A 136 1.77 -10.99 -8.61
CA PHE A 136 1.33 -11.41 -9.93
C PHE A 136 2.53 -11.62 -10.88
N PRO A 137 2.38 -12.42 -11.96
CA PRO A 137 3.45 -12.63 -12.94
C PRO A 137 3.74 -11.35 -13.73
N SER A 138 4.97 -10.86 -13.68
CA SER A 138 5.45 -9.73 -14.48
C SER A 138 6.98 -9.68 -14.47
N VAL A 139 7.55 -8.98 -15.47
CA VAL A 139 9.00 -8.67 -15.57
C VAL A 139 9.25 -7.20 -15.89
N HIS A 140 8.20 -6.36 -15.90
CA HIS A 140 8.32 -4.96 -16.25
C HIS A 140 8.94 -4.15 -15.11
N PRO A 141 10.03 -3.38 -15.30
CA PRO A 141 10.80 -2.75 -14.22
C PRO A 141 10.06 -1.63 -13.44
N ARG A 142 8.84 -1.27 -13.82
CA ARG A 142 8.03 -0.31 -13.05
C ARG A 142 7.48 -0.85 -11.72
N TRP A 143 7.52 -2.18 -11.51
CA TRP A 143 6.95 -2.83 -10.33
C TRP A 143 8.00 -3.09 -9.26
N SER A 144 7.54 -3.26 -8.04
CA SER A 144 8.31 -3.91 -6.99
C SER A 144 8.27 -5.42 -7.18
N TYR A 145 9.29 -6.13 -6.72
CA TYR A 145 9.46 -7.57 -6.90
C TYR A 145 9.81 -8.27 -5.60
N VAL A 146 9.42 -9.55 -5.51
CA VAL A 146 9.86 -10.45 -4.45
C VAL A 146 10.45 -11.72 -5.01
N ARG A 147 11.52 -12.26 -4.39
CA ARG A 147 12.03 -13.60 -4.66
C ARG A 147 11.55 -14.56 -3.58
N LEU A 148 11.17 -15.76 -3.98
CA LEU A 148 10.63 -16.77 -3.09
C LEU A 148 11.62 -17.92 -2.90
N ASP A 149 11.56 -18.57 -1.73
CA ASP A 149 12.17 -19.87 -1.49
C ASP A 149 11.29 -21.03 -2.00
N ASP A 150 11.76 -22.26 -1.82
CA ASP A 150 11.03 -23.49 -2.21
C ASP A 150 9.72 -23.69 -1.42
N SER A 151 9.58 -23.02 -0.28
CA SER A 151 8.38 -23.03 0.57
C SER A 151 7.41 -21.87 0.25
N ASN A 152 7.69 -21.08 -0.80
CA ASN A 152 6.94 -19.90 -1.21
C ASN A 152 6.92 -18.74 -0.19
N TYR A 153 7.94 -18.65 0.68
CA TYR A 153 8.17 -17.46 1.49
C TYR A 153 9.10 -16.47 0.78
N VAL A 154 8.89 -15.18 1.04
CA VAL A 154 9.75 -14.12 0.48
C VAL A 154 11.11 -14.14 1.18
N ILE A 155 12.18 -14.24 0.37
CA ILE A 155 13.58 -14.20 0.82
C ILE A 155 14.34 -12.96 0.37
N GLU A 156 13.78 -12.18 -0.55
CA GLU A 156 14.34 -10.92 -1.03
C GLU A 156 13.22 -10.06 -1.62
N SER A 157 13.33 -8.74 -1.47
CA SER A 157 12.45 -7.78 -2.15
C SER A 157 13.25 -6.64 -2.78
N ALA A 158 12.79 -6.12 -3.91
CA ALA A 158 13.42 -5.00 -4.61
C ALA A 158 12.37 -4.09 -5.24
N GLU A 159 12.67 -2.79 -5.24
CA GLU A 159 11.85 -1.78 -5.92
C GLU A 159 12.38 -1.54 -7.32
N LYS A 160 11.49 -1.50 -8.32
CA LYS A 160 11.78 -1.19 -9.74
C LYS A 160 12.91 -2.03 -10.35
N LYS A 161 13.19 -3.18 -9.76
CA LYS A 161 14.24 -4.11 -10.22
C LYS A 161 13.69 -5.53 -10.29
N PRO A 162 13.52 -6.10 -11.49
CA PRO A 162 13.04 -7.48 -11.66
C PRO A 162 14.09 -8.47 -11.14
N ILE A 163 13.89 -8.97 -9.92
CA ILE A 163 14.73 -10.00 -9.30
C ILE A 163 14.13 -11.39 -9.44
N SER A 164 12.91 -11.47 -9.96
CA SER A 164 12.13 -12.69 -10.20
C SER A 164 10.99 -12.39 -11.18
N ASN A 165 10.10 -13.36 -11.43
CA ASN A 165 8.85 -13.17 -12.16
C ASN A 165 7.65 -12.78 -11.27
N TYR A 166 7.87 -12.47 -9.98
CA TYR A 166 6.83 -12.15 -9.01
C TYR A 166 6.84 -10.66 -8.68
N ALA A 167 6.04 -9.89 -9.42
CA ALA A 167 5.78 -8.49 -9.13
C ALA A 167 4.76 -8.34 -7.99
N THR A 168 4.82 -7.25 -7.21
CA THR A 168 3.85 -6.96 -6.16
C THR A 168 2.70 -6.11 -6.70
N ALA A 169 1.47 -6.42 -6.27
CA ALA A 169 0.26 -5.69 -6.66
C ALA A 169 -0.12 -4.59 -5.67
N GLY A 170 0.86 -4.03 -4.93
CA GLY A 170 0.62 -2.90 -4.03
C GLY A 170 -0.27 -3.18 -2.83
N VAL A 171 -0.37 -4.42 -2.40
CA VAL A 171 -1.12 -4.84 -1.21
C VAL A 171 -0.17 -5.56 -0.26
N TYR A 172 0.03 -5.00 0.93
CA TYR A 172 1.01 -5.45 1.91
C TYR A 172 0.34 -5.61 3.28
N TYR A 173 0.39 -6.81 3.83
CA TYR A 173 -0.17 -7.14 5.13
C TYR A 173 0.92 -7.35 6.17
N TYR A 174 0.73 -6.82 7.38
CA TYR A 174 1.62 -7.08 8.52
C TYR A 174 0.77 -7.46 9.74
N LYS A 175 1.08 -8.62 10.30
CA LYS A 175 0.37 -9.18 11.45
C LYS A 175 0.55 -8.31 12.70
N LYS A 176 1.73 -7.70 12.86
CA LYS A 176 2.05 -6.77 13.95
C LYS A 176 2.48 -5.43 13.40
N VAL A 177 1.73 -4.38 13.72
CA VAL A 177 2.06 -2.99 13.37
C VAL A 177 3.46 -2.61 13.86
N SER A 178 3.82 -3.03 15.08
CA SER A 178 5.13 -2.73 15.66
C SER A 178 6.31 -3.30 14.86
N ASP A 179 6.16 -4.46 14.21
CA ASP A 179 7.19 -5.03 13.33
C ASP A 179 7.33 -4.19 12.06
N TYR A 180 6.20 -3.80 11.45
CA TYR A 180 6.17 -2.90 10.30
C TYR A 180 6.89 -1.57 10.61
N ILE A 181 6.48 -0.87 11.67
CA ILE A 181 7.05 0.44 12.06
C ILE A 181 8.56 0.33 12.30
N LYS A 182 9.00 -0.67 13.09
CA LYS A 182 10.42 -0.88 13.39
C LYS A 182 11.25 -1.18 12.16
N CYS A 183 10.73 -2.00 11.24
CA CYS A 183 11.43 -2.36 10.00
C CYS A 183 11.47 -1.19 9.03
N THR A 184 10.38 -0.42 8.89
CA THR A 184 10.33 0.78 8.06
C THR A 184 11.32 1.85 8.56
N LYS A 185 11.31 2.15 9.86
CA LYS A 185 12.28 3.08 10.46
C LYS A 185 13.73 2.63 10.22
N LYS A 186 14.02 1.33 10.35
CA LYS A 186 15.36 0.79 10.13
C LYS A 186 15.79 0.90 8.67
N MET A 187 14.90 0.64 7.72
CA MET A 187 15.13 0.84 6.29
C MET A 187 15.48 2.31 5.99
N ILE A 188 14.72 3.25 6.54
CA ILE A 188 14.97 4.70 6.38
C ILE A 188 16.32 5.10 6.97
N LEU A 189 16.62 4.66 8.20
CA LEU A 189 17.90 4.95 8.86
C LEU A 189 19.14 4.41 8.11
N LYS A 190 18.95 3.34 7.33
CA LYS A 190 20.02 2.81 6.46
C LYS A 190 20.17 3.55 5.14
N GLY A 191 19.29 4.49 4.82
CA GLY A 191 19.25 5.14 3.51
C GLY A 191 18.94 4.17 2.37
N ALA A 192 18.13 3.12 2.64
CA ALA A 192 17.76 2.12 1.64
C ALA A 192 16.58 2.61 0.78
N ASP A 193 16.78 3.74 0.12
CA ASP A 193 15.81 4.34 -0.82
C ASP A 193 16.02 3.82 -2.25
N THR A 194 15.06 4.16 -3.12
CA THR A 194 15.15 4.03 -4.58
C THR A 194 14.77 5.38 -5.19
N ASP A 195 15.70 6.01 -5.88
CA ASP A 195 15.55 7.36 -6.47
C ASP A 195 15.06 8.41 -5.44
N GLY A 196 15.61 8.38 -4.22
CA GLY A 196 15.27 9.29 -3.11
C GLY A 196 13.93 9.00 -2.44
N ASN A 197 13.27 7.89 -2.76
CA ASN A 197 11.98 7.49 -2.20
C ASN A 197 12.06 6.16 -1.46
N TYR A 198 11.38 6.09 -0.30
CA TYR A 198 11.23 4.87 0.48
C TYR A 198 9.89 4.20 0.16
N TYR A 199 9.96 3.00 -0.40
CA TYR A 199 8.80 2.20 -0.81
C TYR A 199 8.44 1.13 0.23
N ILE A 200 7.19 0.61 0.17
CA ILE A 200 6.71 -0.38 1.14
C ILE A 200 7.36 -1.76 0.93
N CYS A 201 7.53 -2.18 -0.33
CA CYS A 201 8.03 -3.53 -0.64
C CYS A 201 9.42 -3.81 -0.02
N PRO A 202 10.42 -2.91 -0.12
CA PRO A 202 11.75 -3.11 0.48
C PRO A 202 11.78 -3.25 2.01
N VAL A 203 10.70 -2.87 2.73
CA VAL A 203 10.57 -3.09 4.18
C VAL A 203 10.70 -4.58 4.53
N PHE A 204 10.29 -5.46 3.62
CA PHE A 204 10.42 -6.91 3.82
C PHE A 204 11.86 -7.36 4.01
N ASN A 205 12.84 -6.71 3.40
CA ASN A 205 14.25 -7.06 3.63
C ASN A 205 14.66 -6.88 5.10
N GLU A 206 14.13 -5.85 5.78
CA GLU A 206 14.38 -5.66 7.22
C GLU A 206 13.65 -6.69 8.09
N MET A 207 12.50 -7.21 7.62
CA MET A 207 11.81 -8.31 8.27
C MET A 207 12.56 -9.63 8.10
N ILE A 208 13.03 -9.93 6.88
CA ILE A 208 13.84 -11.12 6.56
C ILE A 208 15.11 -11.16 7.41
N LEU A 209 15.79 -10.04 7.58
CA LEU A 209 16.96 -9.93 8.47
C LEU A 209 16.64 -10.25 9.95
N LYS A 210 15.37 -10.16 10.34
CA LYS A 210 14.87 -10.57 11.65
C LYS A 210 14.26 -11.97 11.66
N GLN A 211 14.51 -12.78 10.64
CA GLN A 211 13.98 -14.14 10.48
C GLN A 211 12.43 -14.20 10.48
N LYS A 212 11.78 -13.10 10.06
CA LYS A 212 10.33 -13.04 9.91
C LYS A 212 9.90 -13.69 8.60
N LYS A 213 8.77 -14.39 8.63
CA LYS A 213 8.20 -15.06 7.46
C LYS A 213 7.20 -14.16 6.75
N ILE A 214 7.35 -14.00 5.45
CA ILE A 214 6.44 -13.25 4.60
C ILE A 214 5.81 -14.21 3.58
N SER A 215 4.50 -14.43 3.68
CA SER A 215 3.76 -15.28 2.74
C SER A 215 3.28 -14.49 1.52
N THR A 216 2.87 -15.22 0.48
CA THR A 216 2.37 -14.61 -0.75
C THR A 216 0.93 -15.05 -1.06
N TYR A 217 0.21 -14.21 -1.78
CA TYR A 217 -1.04 -14.54 -2.45
C TYR A 217 -0.91 -14.16 -3.92
N THR A 218 -0.99 -15.14 -4.82
CA THR A 218 -0.82 -14.93 -6.25
C THR A 218 -2.16 -14.63 -6.92
N ILE A 219 -2.20 -13.56 -7.72
CA ILE A 219 -3.31 -13.24 -8.62
C ILE A 219 -2.87 -13.45 -10.08
N LYS A 220 -3.86 -13.61 -10.96
CA LYS A 220 -3.64 -13.78 -12.40
C LYS A 220 -3.64 -12.45 -13.12
#